data_af58766da66605471acba57112fb06b6
#
_entry.id   af58766da66605471acba57112fb06b6
#
_cell.length_a   1.000
_cell.length_b   1.000
_cell.length_c   1.000
_cell.angle_alpha   90.00
_cell.angle_beta   90.00
_cell.angle_gamma   90.00
#
_symmetry.space_group_name_H-M   'P 1'
#
loop_
_entity.id
_entity.type
_entity.pdbx_description
1 polymer ?
#
loop_
_entity_poly.entity_id
_entity_poly.type
_entity_poly.pdbx_seq_one_letter_code
_entity_poly.pdbx_strand_id
1 'polypeptide(L)'
;MKIYLASKSPRRKKLLQQMGIEFEILSIDIPEEKKPEETPETYSRRITAEKLIAAGDAMLSRGLKILPILCADTEVVLEKTILGKPRDYQHAFSMLKSYSGRSHQVITSLGLKHLTYEKIVTHTTTVYFAHMSDADIHHYLASGDYQDKAGAYGIQSWIGQFICKIEGCFYSVMGLPLNSVRELLAEVEKNFK
;
A
#
# COMPACT_ATOMS: atom_id res chain seq x y z
N MET A 1 4.71 -20.17 -8.55
CA MET A 1 5.68 -20.06 -7.41
C MET A 1 4.92 -19.66 -6.15
N LYS A 2 5.22 -20.26 -5.00
CA LYS A 2 4.68 -19.88 -3.68
C LYS A 2 5.57 -18.81 -3.05
N ILE A 3 4.97 -17.84 -2.33
CA ILE A 3 5.70 -16.71 -1.72
C ILE A 3 5.21 -16.46 -0.29
N TYR A 4 5.94 -15.63 0.48
CA TYR A 4 5.42 -14.99 1.68
C TYR A 4 4.92 -13.58 1.36
N LEU A 5 3.74 -13.24 1.90
CA LEU A 5 3.25 -11.86 1.93
C LEU A 5 3.49 -11.28 3.33
N ALA A 6 4.46 -10.38 3.45
CA ALA A 6 4.73 -9.65 4.70
C ALA A 6 3.80 -8.44 4.82
N SER A 7 2.50 -8.69 4.96
CA SER A 7 1.48 -7.65 5.10
C SER A 7 0.22 -8.17 5.79
N LYS A 8 -0.32 -7.37 6.72
CA LYS A 8 -1.62 -7.59 7.36
C LYS A 8 -2.80 -7.08 6.50
N SER A 9 -2.54 -6.34 5.41
CA SER A 9 -3.56 -5.70 4.58
C SER A 9 -4.49 -6.71 3.88
N PRO A 10 -5.82 -6.68 4.14
CA PRO A 10 -6.76 -7.57 3.47
C PRO A 10 -6.88 -7.26 1.96
N ARG A 11 -6.63 -6.02 1.55
CA ARG A 11 -6.63 -5.62 0.15
C ARG A 11 -5.50 -6.29 -0.63
N ARG A 12 -4.27 -6.27 -0.09
CA ARG A 12 -3.11 -6.93 -0.72
C ARG A 12 -3.31 -8.44 -0.85
N LYS A 13 -3.92 -9.08 0.17
CA LYS A 13 -4.30 -10.50 0.10
C LYS A 13 -5.25 -10.78 -1.08
N LYS A 14 -6.33 -10.00 -1.20
CA LYS A 14 -7.30 -10.12 -2.30
C LYS A 14 -6.65 -9.93 -3.67
N LEU A 15 -5.75 -8.97 -3.80
CA LEU A 15 -5.05 -8.71 -5.05
C LEU A 15 -4.12 -9.85 -5.47
N LEU A 16 -3.37 -10.45 -4.53
CA LEU A 16 -2.57 -11.65 -4.82
C LEU A 16 -3.43 -12.87 -5.18
N GLN A 17 -4.57 -13.05 -4.50
CA GLN A 17 -5.55 -14.09 -4.85
C GLN A 17 -6.08 -13.88 -6.28
N GLN A 18 -6.40 -12.64 -6.65
CA GLN A 18 -6.82 -12.29 -8.02
C GLN A 18 -5.76 -12.63 -9.07
N MET A 19 -4.48 -12.54 -8.72
CA MET A 19 -3.37 -12.94 -9.59
C MET A 19 -3.16 -14.47 -9.66
N GLY A 20 -3.88 -15.26 -8.86
CA GLY A 20 -3.66 -16.71 -8.76
C GLY A 20 -2.32 -17.08 -8.10
N ILE A 21 -1.72 -16.17 -7.34
CA ILE A 21 -0.45 -16.43 -6.65
C ILE A 21 -0.73 -17.15 -5.33
N GLU A 22 -0.06 -18.28 -5.13
CA GLU A 22 -0.08 -18.99 -3.85
C GLU A 22 0.83 -18.26 -2.84
N PHE A 23 0.30 -17.93 -1.67
CA PHE A 23 1.08 -17.26 -0.64
C PHE A 23 0.70 -17.66 0.78
N GLU A 24 1.65 -17.48 1.68
CA GLU A 24 1.45 -17.52 3.13
C GLU A 24 1.67 -16.13 3.74
N ILE A 25 0.93 -15.83 4.82
CA ILE A 25 1.14 -14.57 5.54
C ILE A 25 2.33 -14.73 6.48
N LEU A 26 3.32 -13.86 6.30
CA LEU A 26 4.43 -13.72 7.23
C LEU A 26 4.19 -12.45 8.07
N SER A 27 3.66 -12.64 9.27
CA SER A 27 3.37 -11.53 10.17
C SER A 27 4.67 -10.95 10.73
N ILE A 28 4.86 -9.67 10.48
CA ILE A 28 5.93 -8.81 11.02
C ILE A 28 5.34 -7.56 11.62
N ASP A 29 6.09 -6.92 12.49
CA ASP A 29 5.78 -5.62 13.06
C ASP A 29 7.05 -4.78 13.10
N ILE A 30 6.98 -3.55 12.59
CA ILE A 30 8.09 -2.59 12.60
C ILE A 30 7.53 -1.22 12.96
N PRO A 31 8.32 -0.33 13.59
CA PRO A 31 7.94 1.06 13.76
C PRO A 31 7.81 1.76 12.39
N GLU A 32 6.67 2.39 12.13
CA GLU A 32 6.42 3.15 10.90
C GLU A 32 6.46 4.65 11.23
N GLU A 33 7.63 5.14 11.66
CA GLU A 33 7.82 6.54 12.02
C GLU A 33 8.59 7.29 10.93
N LYS A 34 8.06 8.46 10.51
CA LYS A 34 8.72 9.32 9.53
C LYS A 34 9.90 10.06 10.18
N LYS A 35 11.07 10.03 9.55
CA LYS A 35 12.23 10.84 9.94
C LYS A 35 12.08 12.29 9.46
N PRO A 36 12.69 13.28 10.15
CA PRO A 36 12.47 14.71 9.86
C PRO A 36 12.66 15.11 8.41
N GLU A 37 13.73 14.67 7.78
CA GLU A 37 14.11 15.09 6.41
C GLU A 37 13.59 14.18 5.28
N GLU A 38 12.75 13.20 5.62
CA GLU A 38 12.25 12.27 4.60
C GLU A 38 11.16 12.89 3.73
N THR A 39 11.31 12.73 2.43
CA THR A 39 10.20 12.92 1.51
C THR A 39 9.22 11.73 1.64
N PRO A 40 7.96 11.87 1.23
CA PRO A 40 7.01 10.75 1.25
C PRO A 40 7.50 9.52 0.49
N GLU A 41 8.21 9.71 -0.62
CA GLU A 41 8.77 8.62 -1.41
C GLU A 41 9.92 7.91 -0.68
N THR A 42 10.89 8.68 -0.14
CA THR A 42 12.02 8.09 0.60
C THR A 42 11.55 7.37 1.85
N TYR A 43 10.53 7.89 2.53
CA TYR A 43 9.87 7.24 3.65
C TYR A 43 9.25 5.89 3.26
N SER A 44 8.38 5.86 2.25
CA SER A 44 7.72 4.62 1.79
C SER A 44 8.75 3.56 1.34
N ARG A 45 9.81 3.96 0.64
CA ARG A 45 10.89 3.04 0.23
C ARG A 45 11.65 2.47 1.43
N ARG A 46 12.01 3.31 2.40
CA ARG A 46 12.70 2.86 3.63
C ARG A 46 11.83 1.90 4.43
N ILE A 47 10.56 2.23 4.65
CA ILE A 47 9.62 1.34 5.36
C ILE A 47 9.49 0.00 4.63
N THR A 48 9.43 0.01 3.30
CA THR A 48 9.41 -1.22 2.51
C THR A 48 10.69 -2.04 2.69
N ALA A 49 11.88 -1.41 2.69
CA ALA A 49 13.15 -2.09 2.93
C ALA A 49 13.21 -2.69 4.35
N GLU A 50 12.82 -1.93 5.36
CA GLU A 50 12.78 -2.39 6.76
C GLU A 50 11.80 -3.57 6.92
N LYS A 51 10.66 -3.55 6.24
CA LYS A 51 9.71 -4.69 6.18
C LYS A 51 10.35 -5.93 5.56
N LEU A 52 11.13 -5.79 4.48
CA LEU A 52 11.84 -6.92 3.85
C LEU A 52 12.88 -7.53 4.79
N ILE A 53 13.66 -6.70 5.49
CA ILE A 53 14.65 -7.14 6.46
C ILE A 53 13.96 -7.91 7.60
N ALA A 54 12.98 -7.29 8.25
CA ALA A 54 12.26 -7.91 9.37
C ALA A 54 11.56 -9.21 8.97
N ALA A 55 11.04 -9.29 7.75
CA ALA A 55 10.42 -10.51 7.23
C ALA A 55 11.46 -11.61 6.93
N GLY A 56 12.62 -11.25 6.41
CA GLY A 56 13.74 -12.17 6.23
C GLY A 56 14.21 -12.78 7.56
N ASP A 57 14.42 -11.94 8.55
CA ASP A 57 14.82 -12.36 9.90
C ASP A 57 13.74 -13.25 10.56
N ALA A 58 12.47 -12.89 10.41
CA ALA A 58 11.35 -13.69 10.93
C ALA A 58 11.25 -15.04 10.22
N MET A 59 11.49 -15.11 8.91
CA MET A 59 11.51 -16.36 8.16
C MET A 59 12.62 -17.31 8.67
N LEU A 60 13.84 -16.78 8.84
CA LEU A 60 14.99 -17.54 9.30
C LEU A 60 14.86 -17.97 10.76
N SER A 61 14.53 -17.06 11.67
CA SER A 61 14.39 -17.35 13.11
C SER A 61 13.30 -18.36 13.45
N ARG A 62 12.25 -18.44 12.61
CA ARG A 62 11.16 -19.41 12.76
C ARG A 62 11.43 -20.72 12.03
N GLY A 63 12.60 -20.91 11.41
CA GLY A 63 12.93 -22.09 10.64
C GLY A 63 11.99 -22.36 9.46
N LEU A 64 11.42 -21.32 8.86
CA LEU A 64 10.49 -21.47 7.75
C LEU A 64 11.23 -21.79 6.45
N LYS A 65 10.52 -22.40 5.50
CA LYS A 65 11.06 -22.66 4.16
C LYS A 65 11.48 -21.33 3.51
N ILE A 66 12.64 -21.31 2.87
CA ILE A 66 13.11 -20.15 2.13
C ILE A 66 12.26 -19.96 0.88
N LEU A 67 11.39 -18.96 0.88
CA LEU A 67 10.53 -18.57 -0.22
C LEU A 67 10.73 -17.05 -0.50
N PRO A 68 10.37 -16.57 -1.70
CA PRO A 68 10.34 -15.13 -1.97
C PRO A 68 9.41 -14.40 -1.00
N ILE A 69 9.87 -13.25 -0.48
CA ILE A 69 9.13 -12.39 0.43
C ILE A 69 8.69 -11.15 -0.32
N LEU A 70 7.38 -10.93 -0.37
CA LEU A 70 6.76 -9.74 -0.94
C LEU A 70 6.23 -8.85 0.18
N CYS A 71 6.58 -7.58 0.16
CA CYS A 71 5.96 -6.56 1.01
C CYS A 71 5.70 -5.28 0.22
N ALA A 72 4.87 -4.43 0.77
CA ALA A 72 4.61 -3.10 0.21
C ALA A 72 4.27 -2.11 1.33
N ASP A 73 4.48 -0.85 1.00
CA ASP A 73 4.05 0.27 1.81
C ASP A 73 3.27 1.25 0.94
N THR A 74 2.26 1.96 1.52
CA THR A 74 1.37 2.83 0.74
C THR A 74 1.00 4.05 1.53
N GLU A 75 1.32 5.22 0.97
CA GLU A 75 1.10 6.52 1.58
C GLU A 75 0.17 7.37 0.72
N VAL A 76 -0.77 8.04 1.36
CA VAL A 76 -1.56 9.12 0.76
C VAL A 76 -0.90 10.44 1.08
N VAL A 77 -0.67 11.27 0.06
CA VAL A 77 0.12 12.50 0.18
C VAL A 77 -0.67 13.68 -0.38
N LEU A 78 -0.92 14.67 0.45
CA LEU A 78 -1.49 15.95 0.06
C LEU A 78 -0.47 17.06 0.33
N GLU A 79 -0.09 17.83 -0.69
CA GLU A 79 0.84 18.96 -0.56
C GLU A 79 2.14 18.62 0.23
N LYS A 80 2.76 17.46 -0.07
CA LYS A 80 3.94 16.92 0.61
C LYS A 80 3.70 16.36 2.04
N THR A 81 2.48 16.47 2.57
CA THR A 81 2.12 15.90 3.86
C THR A 81 1.60 14.48 3.69
N ILE A 82 2.20 13.53 4.40
CA ILE A 82 1.69 12.16 4.48
C ILE A 82 0.44 12.16 5.35
N LEU A 83 -0.64 11.62 4.78
CA LEU A 83 -1.91 11.41 5.47
C LEU A 83 -2.01 9.93 5.83
N GLY A 84 -1.63 9.62 7.06
CA GLY A 84 -1.71 8.26 7.60
C GLY A 84 -3.15 7.76 7.75
N LYS A 85 -3.33 6.74 8.56
CA LYS A 85 -4.67 6.26 8.93
C LYS A 85 -5.41 7.28 9.81
N PRO A 86 -6.72 7.45 9.63
CA PRO A 86 -7.49 8.33 10.49
C PRO A 86 -7.52 7.80 11.93
N ARG A 87 -7.40 8.69 12.91
CA ARG A 87 -7.46 8.36 14.34
C ARG A 87 -8.89 8.12 14.81
N ASP A 88 -9.80 8.87 14.23
CA ASP A 88 -11.22 8.90 14.58
C ASP A 88 -12.07 9.41 13.42
N TYR A 89 -13.38 9.50 13.64
CA TYR A 89 -14.34 9.97 12.66
C TYR A 89 -14.07 11.41 12.19
N GLN A 90 -13.77 12.34 13.12
CA GLN A 90 -13.54 13.74 12.79
C GLN A 90 -12.25 13.93 11.97
N HIS A 91 -11.21 13.17 12.31
CA HIS A 91 -9.99 13.17 11.52
C HIS A 91 -10.23 12.62 10.12
N ALA A 92 -11.00 11.52 9.99
CA ALA A 92 -11.38 10.99 8.68
C ALA A 92 -12.20 12.00 7.85
N PHE A 93 -13.15 12.69 8.48
CA PHE A 93 -13.92 13.76 7.84
C PHE A 93 -13.02 14.87 7.31
N SER A 94 -12.10 15.36 8.14
CA SER A 94 -11.16 16.41 7.77
C SER A 94 -10.24 16.00 6.61
N MET A 95 -9.77 14.74 6.60
CA MET A 95 -9.00 14.19 5.50
C MET A 95 -9.81 14.22 4.19
N LEU A 96 -11.02 13.65 4.18
CA LEU A 96 -11.86 13.59 2.98
C LEU A 96 -12.24 14.99 2.49
N LYS A 97 -12.55 15.89 3.39
CA LYS A 97 -12.83 17.29 3.07
C LYS A 97 -11.64 17.98 2.37
N SER A 98 -10.42 17.64 2.76
CA SER A 98 -9.20 18.22 2.18
C SER A 98 -8.93 17.78 0.74
N TYR A 99 -9.49 16.65 0.27
CA TYR A 99 -9.39 16.20 -1.13
C TYR A 99 -10.57 16.64 -2.00
N SER A 100 -11.69 17.05 -1.41
CA SER A 100 -12.90 17.41 -2.16
C SER A 100 -12.61 18.47 -3.23
N GLY A 101 -12.87 18.15 -4.49
CA GLY A 101 -12.60 19.00 -5.64
C GLY A 101 -11.09 19.19 -5.95
N ARG A 102 -10.21 18.33 -5.43
CA ARG A 102 -8.75 18.46 -5.56
C ARG A 102 -8.12 17.13 -5.98
N SER A 103 -6.83 17.19 -6.29
CA SER A 103 -6.00 15.99 -6.46
C SER A 103 -5.04 15.80 -5.29
N HIS A 104 -4.66 14.55 -5.08
CA HIS A 104 -3.60 14.14 -4.16
C HIS A 104 -2.80 12.99 -4.77
N GLN A 105 -1.67 12.66 -4.17
CA GLN A 105 -0.85 11.54 -4.62
C GLN A 105 -1.01 10.33 -3.71
N VAL A 106 -0.91 9.16 -4.30
CA VAL A 106 -0.74 7.89 -3.58
C VAL A 106 0.58 7.29 -4.02
N ILE A 107 1.47 7.09 -3.05
CA ILE A 107 2.80 6.53 -3.26
C ILE A 107 2.79 5.11 -2.70
N THR A 108 3.11 4.13 -3.55
CA THR A 108 3.24 2.74 -3.13
C THR A 108 4.61 2.21 -3.51
N SER A 109 5.39 1.81 -2.51
CA SER A 109 6.63 1.06 -2.68
C SER A 109 6.35 -0.42 -2.51
N LEU A 110 6.80 -1.21 -3.49
CA LEU A 110 6.70 -2.67 -3.54
C LEU A 110 8.10 -3.25 -3.48
N GLY A 111 8.35 -4.17 -2.56
CA GLY A 111 9.62 -4.85 -2.42
C GLY A 111 9.48 -6.37 -2.53
N LEU A 112 10.43 -7.00 -3.22
CA LEU A 112 10.60 -8.46 -3.29
C LEU A 112 12.02 -8.83 -2.92
N LYS A 113 12.16 -9.82 -2.03
CA LYS A 113 13.43 -10.41 -1.61
C LYS A 113 13.40 -11.91 -1.74
N HIS A 114 14.44 -12.50 -2.33
CA HIS A 114 14.67 -13.94 -2.37
C HIS A 114 16.18 -14.23 -2.46
N LEU A 115 16.72 -14.90 -1.45
CA LEU A 115 18.16 -15.17 -1.36
C LEU A 115 18.99 -13.88 -1.51
N THR A 116 19.82 -13.80 -2.54
CA THR A 116 20.65 -12.62 -2.86
C THR A 116 19.92 -11.56 -3.68
N TYR A 117 18.72 -11.86 -4.19
CA TYR A 117 17.93 -10.90 -4.94
C TYR A 117 17.10 -10.03 -3.99
N GLU A 118 17.21 -8.72 -4.15
CA GLU A 118 16.34 -7.74 -3.50
C GLU A 118 16.08 -6.58 -4.45
N LYS A 119 14.82 -6.24 -4.64
CA LYS A 119 14.43 -5.11 -5.48
C LYS A 119 13.21 -4.40 -4.91
N ILE A 120 13.26 -3.06 -4.92
CA ILE A 120 12.16 -2.19 -4.51
C ILE A 120 11.81 -1.26 -5.66
N VAL A 121 10.55 -1.26 -6.06
CA VAL A 121 9.98 -0.35 -7.06
C VAL A 121 8.94 0.56 -6.39
N THR A 122 8.85 1.81 -6.84
CA THR A 122 7.92 2.79 -6.29
C THR A 122 7.02 3.34 -7.39
N HIS A 123 5.74 3.44 -7.11
CA HIS A 123 4.72 4.02 -7.96
C HIS A 123 4.13 5.26 -7.30
N THR A 124 4.08 6.36 -8.03
CA THR A 124 3.33 7.55 -7.66
C THR A 124 2.13 7.67 -8.58
N THR A 125 0.94 7.74 -8.01
CA THR A 125 -0.32 7.85 -8.74
C THR A 125 -1.07 9.07 -8.25
N THR A 126 -1.51 9.93 -9.15
CA THR A 126 -2.36 11.08 -8.83
C THR A 126 -3.82 10.68 -8.95
N VAL A 127 -4.58 10.93 -7.88
CA VAL A 127 -6.02 10.68 -7.80
C VAL A 127 -6.74 12.02 -7.73
N TYR A 128 -7.74 12.23 -8.59
CA TYR A 128 -8.52 13.45 -8.69
C TYR A 128 -9.93 13.19 -8.16
N PHE A 129 -10.31 13.94 -7.15
CA PHE A 129 -11.67 13.89 -6.59
C PHE A 129 -12.54 15.00 -7.16
N ALA A 130 -13.76 14.66 -7.53
CA ALA A 130 -14.84 15.62 -7.70
C ALA A 130 -15.20 16.26 -6.36
N HIS A 131 -16.00 17.33 -6.39
CA HIS A 131 -16.52 17.95 -5.17
C HIS A 131 -17.41 16.98 -4.41
N MET A 132 -17.16 16.81 -3.12
CA MET A 132 -17.98 16.08 -2.16
C MET A 132 -18.64 17.07 -1.20
N SER A 133 -19.95 16.97 -1.03
CA SER A 133 -20.65 17.70 0.03
C SER A 133 -20.33 17.09 1.41
N ASP A 134 -20.60 17.83 2.47
CA ASP A 134 -20.46 17.29 3.83
C ASP A 134 -21.38 16.10 4.05
N ALA A 135 -22.57 16.11 3.46
CA ALA A 135 -23.52 14.99 3.51
C ALA A 135 -22.97 13.73 2.84
N ASP A 136 -22.27 13.84 1.69
CA ASP A 136 -21.61 12.72 1.01
C ASP A 136 -20.51 12.12 1.89
N ILE A 137 -19.70 12.99 2.50
CA ILE A 137 -18.62 12.55 3.39
C ILE A 137 -19.21 11.84 4.61
N HIS A 138 -20.23 12.40 5.26
CA HIS A 138 -20.90 11.75 6.39
C HIS A 138 -21.52 10.41 5.99
N HIS A 139 -22.15 10.32 4.82
CA HIS A 139 -22.71 9.07 4.31
C HIS A 139 -21.65 7.99 4.16
N TYR A 140 -20.51 8.33 3.54
CA TYR A 140 -19.40 7.38 3.41
C TYR A 140 -18.84 6.96 4.77
N LEU A 141 -18.62 7.91 5.66
CA LEU A 141 -18.04 7.61 6.99
C LEU A 141 -18.96 6.74 7.85
N ALA A 142 -20.28 6.84 7.68
CA ALA A 142 -21.25 6.00 8.38
C ALA A 142 -21.10 4.51 8.03
N SER A 143 -20.52 4.17 6.87
CA SER A 143 -20.21 2.78 6.50
C SER A 143 -19.08 2.15 7.31
N GLY A 144 -18.25 2.94 7.97
CA GLY A 144 -17.02 2.48 8.64
C GLY A 144 -15.87 2.08 7.69
N ASP A 145 -16.08 2.16 6.37
CA ASP A 145 -15.09 1.69 5.38
C ASP A 145 -13.79 2.51 5.36
N TYR A 146 -13.76 3.68 5.96
CA TYR A 146 -12.58 4.52 6.10
C TYR A 146 -11.54 3.99 7.08
N GLN A 147 -11.96 3.11 8.00
CA GLN A 147 -11.08 2.58 9.05
C GLN A 147 -9.90 1.80 8.45
N ASP A 148 -8.75 1.89 9.10
CA ASP A 148 -7.50 1.21 8.68
C ASP A 148 -6.99 1.52 7.28
N LYS A 149 -7.48 2.60 6.66
CA LYS A 149 -7.01 3.06 5.35
C LYS A 149 -6.21 4.35 5.46
N ALA A 150 -5.01 4.37 4.89
CA ALA A 150 -4.26 5.61 4.69
C ALA A 150 -5.14 6.60 3.90
N GLY A 151 -5.20 7.86 4.35
CA GLY A 151 -6.04 8.88 3.75
C GLY A 151 -7.55 8.68 3.93
N ALA A 152 -7.99 7.75 4.79
CA ALA A 152 -9.39 7.51 5.13
C ALA A 152 -10.28 7.05 3.98
N TYR A 153 -9.75 6.48 2.87
CA TYR A 153 -10.59 5.97 1.78
C TYR A 153 -10.03 4.74 1.08
N GLY A 154 -10.92 4.03 0.38
CA GLY A 154 -10.56 2.97 -0.55
C GLY A 154 -11.12 3.25 -1.94
N ILE A 155 -10.25 3.34 -2.95
CA ILE A 155 -10.62 3.66 -4.33
C ILE A 155 -11.70 2.73 -4.91
N GLN A 156 -11.77 1.49 -4.44
CA GLN A 156 -12.70 0.46 -4.90
C GLN A 156 -14.04 0.43 -4.14
N SER A 157 -14.23 1.35 -3.18
CA SER A 157 -15.44 1.40 -2.36
C SER A 157 -16.43 2.47 -2.84
N TRP A 158 -17.51 2.70 -2.08
CA TRP A 158 -18.56 3.66 -2.43
C TRP A 158 -18.02 5.06 -2.78
N ILE A 159 -16.97 5.53 -2.10
CA ILE A 159 -16.37 6.84 -2.36
C ILE A 159 -15.71 6.93 -3.75
N GLY A 160 -15.43 5.81 -4.38
CA GLY A 160 -14.87 5.76 -5.74
C GLY A 160 -15.71 6.49 -6.78
N GLN A 161 -17.02 6.66 -6.57
CA GLN A 161 -17.88 7.45 -7.45
C GLN A 161 -17.50 8.94 -7.56
N PHE A 162 -16.75 9.46 -6.58
CA PHE A 162 -16.23 10.82 -6.60
C PHE A 162 -14.84 10.92 -7.23
N ILE A 163 -14.23 9.82 -7.66
CA ILE A 163 -12.94 9.85 -8.34
C ILE A 163 -13.17 10.06 -9.82
N CYS A 164 -12.87 11.25 -10.31
CA CYS A 164 -13.11 11.64 -11.70
C CYS A 164 -11.92 11.32 -12.63
N LYS A 165 -10.70 11.13 -12.09
CA LYS A 165 -9.51 10.81 -12.90
C LYS A 165 -8.44 10.16 -12.04
N ILE A 166 -7.65 9.28 -12.67
CA ILE A 166 -6.42 8.69 -12.12
C ILE A 166 -5.32 8.85 -13.15
N GLU A 167 -4.15 9.32 -12.72
CA GLU A 167 -2.92 9.33 -13.52
C GLU A 167 -1.89 8.44 -12.85
N GLY A 168 -1.65 7.26 -13.42
CA GLY A 168 -0.76 6.24 -12.88
C GLY A 168 -1.41 4.86 -12.79
N CYS A 169 -1.12 4.11 -11.74
CA CYS A 169 -1.55 2.72 -11.56
C CYS A 169 -2.68 2.59 -10.55
N PHE A 170 -3.88 2.19 -10.99
CA PHE A 170 -5.04 1.92 -10.13
C PHE A 170 -4.70 0.94 -9.00
N TYR A 171 -4.02 -0.15 -9.31
CA TYR A 171 -3.66 -1.17 -8.33
C TYR A 171 -2.62 -0.69 -7.32
N SER A 172 -1.77 0.30 -7.66
CA SER A 172 -0.89 0.92 -6.68
C SER A 172 -1.68 1.73 -5.64
N VAL A 173 -2.78 2.40 -6.05
CA VAL A 173 -3.69 3.08 -5.12
C VAL A 173 -4.35 2.09 -4.16
N MET A 174 -4.67 0.88 -4.62
CA MET A 174 -5.15 -0.20 -3.76
C MET A 174 -4.06 -0.79 -2.85
N GLY A 175 -2.79 -0.45 -3.09
CA GLY A 175 -1.64 -0.83 -2.28
C GLY A 175 -0.81 -2.01 -2.78
N LEU A 176 -1.03 -2.49 -4.03
CA LEU A 176 -0.22 -3.55 -4.64
C LEU A 176 -0.24 -3.44 -6.18
N PRO A 177 0.77 -2.86 -6.82
CA PRO A 177 0.83 -2.71 -8.27
C PRO A 177 1.07 -4.06 -8.97
N LEU A 178 0.00 -4.67 -9.49
CA LEU A 178 -0.01 -6.07 -9.97
C LEU A 178 1.00 -6.33 -11.08
N ASN A 179 1.18 -5.39 -12.02
CA ASN A 179 2.18 -5.56 -13.08
C ASN A 179 3.59 -5.68 -12.51
N SER A 180 3.95 -4.83 -11.56
CA SER A 180 5.27 -4.89 -10.92
C SER A 180 5.44 -6.16 -10.08
N VAL A 181 4.39 -6.66 -9.42
CA VAL A 181 4.44 -7.97 -8.76
C VAL A 181 4.78 -9.06 -9.77
N ARG A 182 4.10 -9.09 -10.92
CA ARG A 182 4.36 -10.07 -12.00
C ARG A 182 5.81 -9.99 -12.51
N GLU A 183 6.31 -8.77 -12.73
CA GLU A 183 7.67 -8.55 -13.23
C GLU A 183 8.73 -9.01 -12.22
N LEU A 184 8.61 -8.62 -10.96
CA LEU A 184 9.56 -9.02 -9.91
C LEU A 184 9.57 -10.53 -9.69
N LEU A 185 8.40 -11.18 -9.71
CA LEU A 185 8.33 -12.64 -9.59
C LEU A 185 8.96 -13.35 -10.79
N ALA A 186 8.76 -12.84 -12.01
CA ALA A 186 9.40 -13.38 -13.21
C ALA A 186 10.93 -13.23 -13.18
N GLU A 187 11.45 -12.12 -12.64
CA GLU A 187 12.90 -11.95 -12.43
C GLU A 187 13.45 -12.98 -11.43
N VAL A 188 12.75 -13.25 -10.33
CA VAL A 188 13.16 -14.29 -9.37
C VAL A 188 13.12 -15.68 -10.01
N GLU A 189 12.07 -16.02 -10.74
CA GLU A 189 11.98 -17.31 -11.45
C GLU A 189 13.11 -17.50 -12.45
N LYS A 190 13.52 -16.44 -13.15
CA LYS A 190 14.64 -16.50 -14.10
C LYS A 190 16.00 -16.70 -13.41
N ASN A 191 16.20 -16.09 -12.25
CA ASN A 191 17.51 -16.07 -11.58
C ASN A 191 17.75 -17.30 -10.67
N PHE A 192 16.71 -18.02 -10.29
CA PHE A 192 16.78 -19.12 -9.32
C PHE A 192 16.10 -20.42 -9.78
N LYS A 193 16.04 -20.60 -11.10
CA LYS A 193 15.66 -21.89 -11.73
C LYS A 193 16.78 -22.91 -11.68
#